data_d5599b3405e9427e3512eeb95eb7c7d9
#
_entry.id   d5599b3405e9427e3512eeb95eb7c7d9
#
_cell.length_a   1.000
_cell.length_b   1.000
_cell.length_c   1.000
_cell.angle_alpha   90.00
_cell.angle_beta   90.00
_cell.angle_gamma   90.00
#
_symmetry.space_group_name_H-M   'P 1'
#
loop_
_entity.id
_entity.type
_entity.pdbx_description
1 polymer ?
#
loop_
_entity_poly.entity_id
_entity_poly.type
_entity_poly.pdbx_seq_one_letter_code
_entity_poly.pdbx_strand_id
1 'polypeptide(L)'
;MTPELRFITPEVINKRVCLLKTFDHDTKTTVQDNGSFTGKVSENWNIGGVPNGGYLLSIVSDSLAKVAAHPDPFSISAYFMNPGISGEECRIESDTLKTGRSTQTISAKFIQNGQERIRVTSVYGDLEKPLGIADEIDELPPVIPSSSDCLPRTGALQGIELSIEEQVEVRLHPQFFVSDKLATAESLGWVRFCDGRAPDTRALILFSDVFPPSPFKKFGVLGWVPTIEISITIIKKPAPGWITGQFRTVSLSNGRMIESGSLWDSAGQLVAKSRQLGLIMRKDD
;
A
#
# COMPACT_ATOMS: atom_id res chain seq x y z
N MET A 1 -4.57 1.99 47.91
CA MET A 1 -5.68 1.63 47.00
C MET A 1 -5.07 1.43 45.63
N THR A 2 -4.81 0.21 45.26
CA THR A 2 -4.29 -0.20 43.95
C THR A 2 -5.45 -0.30 42.98
N PRO A 3 -5.40 0.23 41.74
CA PRO A 3 -6.47 0.04 40.76
C PRO A 3 -6.41 -1.38 40.19
N GLU A 4 -7.52 -2.09 40.32
CA GLU A 4 -7.72 -3.40 39.72
C GLU A 4 -7.65 -3.32 38.19
N LEU A 5 -6.72 -4.05 37.61
CA LEU A 5 -6.68 -4.37 36.17
C LEU A 5 -7.86 -5.28 35.85
N ARG A 6 -8.90 -4.74 35.22
CA ARG A 6 -9.96 -5.54 34.61
C ARG A 6 -9.39 -6.29 33.39
N PHE A 7 -9.19 -7.58 33.57
CA PHE A 7 -8.91 -8.50 32.47
C PHE A 7 -10.12 -8.54 31.54
N ILE A 8 -9.92 -8.08 30.30
CA ILE A 8 -10.89 -8.27 29.21
C ILE A 8 -10.82 -9.74 28.83
N THR A 9 -11.90 -10.47 29.05
CA THR A 9 -12.00 -11.90 28.75
C THR A 9 -11.93 -12.16 27.23
N PRO A 10 -11.39 -13.32 26.78
CA PRO A 10 -11.20 -13.65 25.35
C PRO A 10 -12.50 -13.75 24.53
N GLU A 11 -13.67 -13.76 25.15
CA GLU A 11 -14.97 -13.94 24.48
C GLU A 11 -15.47 -12.72 23.70
N VAL A 12 -14.88 -11.54 23.89
CA VAL A 12 -15.30 -10.32 23.17
C VAL A 12 -14.62 -10.21 21.77
N ILE A 13 -13.62 -11.05 21.49
CA ILE A 13 -12.85 -10.99 20.24
C ILE A 13 -13.54 -11.74 19.09
N ASN A 14 -14.60 -12.52 19.34
CA ASN A 14 -15.11 -13.51 18.38
C ASN A 14 -16.43 -13.14 17.68
N LYS A 15 -16.75 -11.84 17.50
CA LYS A 15 -17.91 -11.40 16.69
C LYS A 15 -17.59 -10.20 15.79
N ARG A 16 -16.44 -10.21 15.11
CA ARG A 16 -16.33 -9.48 13.84
C ARG A 16 -16.70 -10.47 12.72
N VAL A 17 -17.96 -10.47 12.35
CA VAL A 17 -18.40 -11.10 11.11
C VAL A 17 -17.68 -10.36 9.99
N CYS A 18 -16.67 -11.01 9.44
CA CYS A 18 -15.95 -10.54 8.26
C CYS A 18 -16.96 -10.48 7.11
N LEU A 19 -17.51 -9.29 6.86
CA LEU A 19 -18.38 -9.03 5.73
C LEU A 19 -17.51 -8.91 4.48
N LEU A 20 -17.52 -10.00 3.67
CA LEU A 20 -17.23 -10.05 2.24
C LEU A 20 -16.02 -9.24 1.74
N LYS A 21 -14.95 -9.96 1.35
CA LYS A 21 -13.87 -9.58 0.39
C LYS A 21 -13.90 -8.11 -0.03
N THR A 22 -13.67 -7.25 0.96
CA THR A 22 -13.88 -5.81 0.80
C THR A 22 -12.95 -5.22 -0.24
N PHE A 23 -11.69 -5.71 -0.33
CA PHE A 23 -10.73 -5.19 -1.30
C PHE A 23 -11.21 -5.33 -2.75
N ASP A 24 -11.66 -6.51 -3.15
CA ASP A 24 -12.10 -6.75 -4.53
C ASP A 24 -13.39 -5.99 -4.88
N HIS A 25 -14.27 -5.82 -3.89
CA HIS A 25 -15.48 -5.01 -4.04
C HIS A 25 -15.14 -3.52 -4.14
N ASP A 26 -14.34 -3.01 -3.20
CA ASP A 26 -14.08 -1.58 -3.05
C ASP A 26 -13.05 -1.03 -4.06
N THR A 27 -12.32 -1.91 -4.76
CA THR A 27 -11.42 -1.51 -5.87
C THR A 27 -12.01 -1.74 -7.25
N LYS A 28 -13.20 -2.37 -7.34
CA LYS A 28 -13.83 -2.70 -8.62
C LYS A 28 -14.24 -1.46 -9.39
N THR A 29 -13.94 -1.45 -10.68
CA THR A 29 -14.36 -0.41 -11.61
C THR A 29 -15.29 -0.98 -12.69
N THR A 30 -16.09 -0.12 -13.31
CA THR A 30 -17.01 -0.46 -14.40
C THR A 30 -16.64 0.34 -15.64
N VAL A 31 -16.49 -0.35 -16.78
CA VAL A 31 -16.25 0.30 -18.07
C VAL A 31 -17.50 1.07 -18.51
N GLN A 32 -17.28 2.24 -19.11
CA GLN A 32 -18.31 3.11 -19.67
C GLN A 32 -18.26 3.09 -21.19
N ASP A 33 -19.35 3.52 -21.86
CA ASP A 33 -19.48 3.52 -23.32
C ASP A 33 -18.39 4.34 -24.04
N ASN A 34 -17.86 5.35 -23.37
CA ASN A 34 -16.77 6.21 -23.87
C ASN A 34 -15.36 5.64 -23.62
N GLY A 35 -15.26 4.40 -23.12
CA GLY A 35 -13.99 3.73 -22.81
C GLY A 35 -13.33 4.15 -21.50
N SER A 36 -13.91 5.10 -20.75
CA SER A 36 -13.44 5.39 -19.39
C SER A 36 -13.97 4.35 -18.38
N PHE A 37 -13.48 4.40 -17.14
CA PHE A 37 -13.97 3.56 -16.07
C PHE A 37 -14.50 4.42 -14.93
N THR A 38 -15.51 3.91 -14.22
CA THR A 38 -16.01 4.51 -12.98
C THR A 38 -15.87 3.54 -11.82
N GLY A 39 -15.64 4.08 -10.64
CA GLY A 39 -15.59 3.38 -9.37
C GLY A 39 -16.02 4.30 -8.24
N LYS A 40 -16.11 3.76 -7.04
CA LYS A 40 -16.42 4.53 -5.83
C LYS A 40 -15.27 4.38 -4.84
N VAL A 41 -14.83 5.50 -4.26
CA VAL A 41 -13.80 5.50 -3.22
C VAL A 41 -14.46 5.23 -1.88
N SER A 42 -14.22 4.05 -1.30
CA SER A 42 -14.79 3.63 -0.02
C SER A 42 -14.06 4.30 1.15
N GLU A 43 -14.83 4.67 2.19
CA GLU A 43 -14.32 5.24 3.43
C GLU A 43 -13.55 4.22 4.29
N ASN A 44 -13.73 2.93 4.02
CA ASN A 44 -13.09 1.83 4.74
C ASN A 44 -11.55 1.85 4.63
N TRP A 45 -11.00 2.57 3.68
CA TRP A 45 -9.56 2.60 3.35
C TRP A 45 -8.88 3.90 3.74
N ASN A 46 -9.48 4.65 4.68
CA ASN A 46 -8.96 5.94 5.10
C ASN A 46 -7.85 5.85 6.14
N ILE A 47 -6.97 6.85 6.06
CA ILE A 47 -5.98 7.20 7.07
C ILE A 47 -6.25 8.67 7.43
N GLY A 48 -6.75 8.94 8.65
CA GLY A 48 -7.09 10.30 9.08
C GLY A 48 -8.14 10.99 8.20
N GLY A 49 -9.15 10.25 7.70
CA GLY A 49 -10.21 10.77 6.83
C GLY A 49 -9.84 10.92 5.35
N VAL A 50 -8.59 10.60 4.96
CA VAL A 50 -8.12 10.65 3.56
C VAL A 50 -7.90 9.23 3.06
N PRO A 51 -8.36 8.87 1.84
CA PRO A 51 -8.11 7.56 1.26
C PRO A 51 -6.61 7.28 1.12
N ASN A 52 -6.18 6.06 1.49
CA ASN A 52 -4.81 5.62 1.30
C ASN A 52 -4.41 5.63 -0.18
N GLY A 53 -3.19 6.08 -0.50
CA GLY A 53 -2.71 6.20 -1.87
C GLY A 53 -2.61 4.86 -2.60
N GLY A 54 -2.09 3.82 -1.94
CA GLY A 54 -2.00 2.46 -2.49
C GLY A 54 -3.38 1.86 -2.78
N TYR A 55 -4.40 2.18 -1.98
CA TYR A 55 -5.79 1.81 -2.26
C TYR A 55 -6.31 2.50 -3.53
N LEU A 56 -6.09 3.81 -3.68
CA LEU A 56 -6.47 4.53 -4.91
C LEU A 56 -5.76 3.99 -6.14
N LEU A 57 -4.48 3.64 -6.03
CA LEU A 57 -3.73 2.98 -7.11
C LEU A 57 -4.25 1.58 -7.42
N SER A 58 -4.80 0.87 -6.43
CA SER A 58 -5.44 -0.43 -6.65
C SER A 58 -6.75 -0.32 -7.44
N ILE A 59 -7.51 0.77 -7.29
CA ILE A 59 -8.68 1.10 -8.15
C ILE A 59 -8.21 1.35 -9.59
N VAL A 60 -7.14 2.15 -9.77
CA VAL A 60 -6.57 2.39 -11.11
C VAL A 60 -6.09 1.09 -11.72
N SER A 61 -5.38 0.25 -10.97
CA SER A 61 -4.87 -1.04 -11.44
C SER A 61 -5.98 -1.99 -11.89
N ASP A 62 -7.16 -1.98 -11.22
CA ASP A 62 -8.33 -2.74 -11.67
C ASP A 62 -8.83 -2.29 -13.04
N SER A 63 -8.83 -0.98 -13.31
CA SER A 63 -9.18 -0.43 -14.63
C SER A 63 -8.15 -0.82 -15.70
N LEU A 64 -6.86 -0.67 -15.38
CA LEU A 64 -5.79 -0.96 -16.32
C LEU A 64 -5.71 -2.44 -16.69
N ALA A 65 -5.97 -3.34 -15.76
CA ALA A 65 -6.02 -4.78 -16.01
C ALA A 65 -7.09 -5.18 -17.04
N LYS A 66 -8.13 -4.37 -17.22
CA LYS A 66 -9.22 -4.62 -18.19
C LYS A 66 -8.86 -4.21 -19.62
N VAL A 67 -7.86 -3.35 -19.82
CA VAL A 67 -7.39 -2.87 -21.13
C VAL A 67 -5.98 -3.38 -21.47
N ALA A 68 -5.30 -3.98 -20.48
CA ALA A 68 -3.97 -4.50 -20.68
C ALA A 68 -3.96 -5.74 -21.60
N ALA A 69 -3.03 -5.76 -22.55
CA ALA A 69 -2.80 -6.90 -23.43
C ALA A 69 -2.01 -8.04 -22.75
N HIS A 70 -1.43 -7.76 -21.56
CA HIS A 70 -0.64 -8.69 -20.76
C HIS A 70 -1.23 -8.78 -19.33
N PRO A 71 -1.09 -9.93 -18.64
CA PRO A 71 -1.86 -10.21 -17.41
C PRO A 71 -1.40 -9.45 -16.17
N ASP A 72 -0.11 -9.14 -16.06
CA ASP A 72 0.47 -8.70 -14.79
C ASP A 72 1.07 -7.30 -14.88
N PRO A 73 0.85 -6.42 -13.88
CA PRO A 73 1.61 -5.18 -13.79
C PRO A 73 3.06 -5.48 -13.40
N PHE A 74 4.02 -5.05 -14.22
CA PHE A 74 5.44 -5.08 -13.87
C PHE A 74 5.82 -3.85 -13.04
N SER A 75 5.19 -2.72 -13.33
CA SER A 75 5.38 -1.52 -12.53
C SER A 75 4.16 -0.62 -12.58
N ILE A 76 4.01 0.19 -11.54
CA ILE A 76 3.08 1.31 -11.47
C ILE A 76 3.79 2.50 -10.85
N SER A 77 3.81 3.63 -11.55
CA SER A 77 4.37 4.91 -11.07
C SER A 77 3.28 5.95 -11.04
N ALA A 78 3.18 6.69 -9.94
CA ALA A 78 2.09 7.64 -9.72
C ALA A 78 2.58 8.95 -9.13
N TYR A 79 1.95 10.06 -9.58
CA TYR A 79 2.08 11.40 -9.03
C TYR A 79 0.77 11.80 -8.39
N PHE A 80 0.78 12.12 -7.11
CA PHE A 80 -0.36 12.60 -6.35
C PHE A 80 -0.39 14.13 -6.38
N MET A 81 -1.31 14.69 -7.15
CA MET A 81 -1.46 16.13 -7.31
C MET A 81 -2.43 16.72 -6.28
N ASN A 82 -3.41 15.94 -5.88
CA ASN A 82 -4.40 16.30 -4.87
C ASN A 82 -4.84 15.06 -4.08
N PRO A 83 -5.23 15.19 -2.80
CA PRO A 83 -5.80 14.09 -2.04
C PRO A 83 -7.04 13.51 -2.71
N GLY A 84 -7.25 12.20 -2.62
CA GLY A 84 -8.50 11.56 -2.97
C GLY A 84 -9.63 12.04 -2.06
N ILE A 85 -10.87 11.93 -2.52
CA ILE A 85 -12.07 12.24 -1.75
C ILE A 85 -12.79 10.96 -1.43
N SER A 86 -12.93 10.69 -0.14
CA SER A 86 -13.60 9.51 0.37
C SER A 86 -15.12 9.60 0.17
N GLY A 87 -15.77 8.47 -0.06
CA GLY A 87 -17.21 8.39 -0.31
C GLY A 87 -17.67 8.81 -1.72
N GLU A 88 -16.80 9.46 -2.49
CA GLU A 88 -17.12 10.02 -3.80
C GLU A 88 -16.82 9.03 -4.94
N GLU A 89 -17.52 9.22 -6.06
CA GLU A 89 -17.21 8.52 -7.30
C GLU A 89 -15.86 8.98 -7.88
N CYS A 90 -15.21 8.07 -8.59
CA CYS A 90 -14.02 8.38 -9.37
C CYS A 90 -14.20 7.94 -10.81
N ARG A 91 -13.50 8.63 -11.70
CA ARG A 91 -13.39 8.28 -13.13
C ARG A 91 -11.93 8.05 -13.47
N ILE A 92 -11.66 6.96 -14.17
CA ILE A 92 -10.35 6.62 -14.68
C ILE A 92 -10.38 6.72 -16.21
N GLU A 93 -9.49 7.52 -16.77
CA GLU A 93 -9.21 7.61 -18.20
C GLU A 93 -7.85 6.98 -18.45
N SER A 94 -7.74 6.11 -19.47
CA SER A 94 -6.49 5.43 -19.78
C SER A 94 -6.15 5.53 -21.25
N ASP A 95 -4.85 5.67 -21.53
CA ASP A 95 -4.29 5.71 -22.89
C ASP A 95 -3.17 4.68 -23.00
N THR A 96 -3.24 3.81 -24.01
CA THR A 96 -2.15 2.90 -24.35
C THR A 96 -1.05 3.67 -25.06
N LEU A 97 0.10 3.83 -24.40
CA LEU A 97 1.25 4.55 -24.96
C LEU A 97 2.05 3.68 -25.91
N LYS A 98 2.17 2.38 -25.59
CA LYS A 98 2.91 1.43 -26.42
C LYS A 98 2.42 0.02 -26.14
N THR A 99 2.21 -0.78 -27.18
CA THR A 99 2.02 -2.23 -27.09
C THR A 99 3.15 -2.92 -27.83
N GLY A 100 3.92 -3.71 -27.08
CA GLY A 100 5.00 -4.56 -27.59
C GLY A 100 4.62 -6.03 -27.51
N ARG A 101 5.54 -6.90 -27.97
CA ARG A 101 5.36 -8.35 -27.93
C ARG A 101 5.28 -8.89 -26.47
N SER A 102 6.07 -8.33 -25.58
CA SER A 102 6.24 -8.84 -24.22
C SER A 102 5.80 -7.84 -23.14
N THR A 103 5.63 -6.58 -23.50
CA THR A 103 5.23 -5.52 -22.55
C THR A 103 4.30 -4.51 -23.20
N GLN A 104 3.44 -3.92 -22.38
CA GLN A 104 2.58 -2.79 -22.76
C GLN A 104 2.75 -1.67 -21.75
N THR A 105 2.84 -0.44 -22.22
CA THR A 105 2.86 0.76 -21.37
C THR A 105 1.53 1.49 -21.51
N ILE A 106 0.89 1.77 -20.36
CA ILE A 106 -0.41 2.42 -20.28
C ILE A 106 -0.28 3.59 -19.32
N SER A 107 -0.81 4.77 -19.72
CA SER A 107 -1.01 5.89 -18.77
C SER A 107 -2.47 5.94 -18.32
N ALA A 108 -2.70 6.52 -17.13
CA ALA A 108 -4.04 6.76 -16.63
C ALA A 108 -4.14 8.06 -15.83
N LYS A 109 -5.35 8.60 -15.79
CA LYS A 109 -5.75 9.71 -14.93
C LYS A 109 -6.82 9.22 -13.97
N PHE A 110 -6.62 9.45 -12.68
CA PHE A 110 -7.67 9.29 -11.68
C PHE A 110 -8.28 10.65 -11.39
N ILE A 111 -9.58 10.77 -11.63
CA ILE A 111 -10.32 12.04 -11.65
C ILE A 111 -11.47 11.96 -10.65
N GLN A 112 -11.60 12.96 -9.79
CA GLN A 112 -12.78 13.15 -8.93
C GLN A 112 -13.23 14.62 -9.01
N ASN A 113 -14.56 14.86 -9.07
CA ASN A 113 -15.16 16.19 -9.16
C ASN A 113 -14.55 17.03 -10.30
N GLY A 114 -14.32 16.41 -11.46
CA GLY A 114 -13.73 17.05 -12.64
C GLY A 114 -12.24 17.40 -12.55
N GLN A 115 -11.58 17.10 -11.41
CA GLN A 115 -10.17 17.39 -11.18
C GLN A 115 -9.34 16.12 -11.22
N GLU A 116 -8.24 16.13 -11.99
CA GLU A 116 -7.24 15.09 -11.95
C GLU A 116 -6.51 15.12 -10.59
N ARG A 117 -6.56 14.00 -9.87
CA ARG A 117 -5.93 13.88 -8.56
C ARG A 117 -4.66 13.05 -8.60
N ILE A 118 -4.63 12.04 -9.47
CA ILE A 118 -3.46 11.16 -9.61
C ILE A 118 -3.20 10.94 -11.09
N ARG A 119 -1.93 11.07 -11.49
CA ARG A 119 -1.41 10.62 -12.80
C ARG A 119 -0.65 9.33 -12.61
N VAL A 120 -0.95 8.33 -13.45
CA VAL A 120 -0.33 7.01 -13.38
C VAL A 120 0.29 6.64 -14.72
N THR A 121 1.44 5.95 -14.66
CA THR A 121 2.00 5.19 -15.79
C THR A 121 2.33 3.79 -15.29
N SER A 122 1.89 2.77 -16.02
CA SER A 122 2.11 1.37 -15.67
C SER A 122 2.65 0.59 -16.85
N VAL A 123 3.52 -0.37 -16.57
CA VAL A 123 4.00 -1.36 -17.54
C VAL A 123 3.41 -2.71 -17.19
N TYR A 124 2.74 -3.32 -18.16
CA TYR A 124 2.17 -4.67 -18.04
C TYR A 124 3.03 -5.67 -18.81
N GLY A 125 3.10 -6.90 -18.29
CA GLY A 125 3.80 -8.05 -18.89
C GLY A 125 3.20 -9.35 -18.40
N ASP A 126 3.97 -10.44 -18.45
CA ASP A 126 3.60 -11.75 -17.94
C ASP A 126 4.71 -12.22 -16.99
N LEU A 127 4.45 -12.20 -15.68
CA LEU A 127 5.41 -12.57 -14.65
C LEU A 127 5.79 -14.05 -14.67
N GLU A 128 5.01 -14.88 -15.36
CA GLU A 128 5.30 -16.32 -15.49
C GLU A 128 6.12 -16.66 -16.73
N LYS A 129 6.34 -15.69 -17.63
CA LYS A 129 7.14 -15.89 -18.85
C LYS A 129 8.53 -15.29 -18.69
N PRO A 130 9.58 -16.10 -18.83
CA PRO A 130 10.95 -15.57 -18.83
C PRO A 130 11.16 -14.67 -20.04
N LEU A 131 11.74 -13.49 -19.79
CA LEU A 131 12.03 -12.48 -20.82
C LEU A 131 13.52 -12.40 -21.17
N GLY A 132 14.37 -13.23 -20.58
CA GLY A 132 15.81 -13.14 -20.77
C GLY A 132 16.60 -14.17 -19.97
N ILE A 133 17.62 -13.71 -19.27
CA ILE A 133 18.51 -14.55 -18.44
C ILE A 133 17.70 -15.19 -17.32
N ALA A 134 17.95 -16.49 -17.06
CA ALA A 134 17.22 -17.27 -16.06
C ALA A 134 17.82 -17.17 -14.64
N ASP A 135 18.95 -16.45 -14.46
CA ASP A 135 19.55 -16.24 -13.14
C ASP A 135 18.75 -15.23 -12.30
N GLU A 136 18.68 -15.47 -11.00
CA GLU A 136 18.01 -14.61 -10.04
C GLU A 136 19.02 -13.99 -9.07
N ILE A 137 18.87 -12.68 -8.85
CA ILE A 137 19.57 -11.92 -7.82
C ILE A 137 18.49 -11.24 -6.98
N ASP A 138 18.19 -11.81 -5.81
CA ASP A 138 17.15 -11.31 -4.93
C ASP A 138 17.72 -10.83 -3.58
N GLU A 139 17.10 -9.79 -3.03
CA GLU A 139 17.33 -9.35 -1.67
C GLU A 139 16.66 -10.33 -0.70
N LEU A 140 17.42 -10.82 0.28
CA LEU A 140 16.88 -11.73 1.30
C LEU A 140 15.93 -10.99 2.25
N PRO A 141 14.89 -11.66 2.77
CA PRO A 141 14.00 -11.07 3.75
C PRO A 141 14.78 -10.73 5.04
N PRO A 142 14.40 -9.63 5.71
CA PRO A 142 15.01 -9.27 6.98
C PRO A 142 14.65 -10.28 8.07
N VAL A 143 15.52 -10.43 9.07
CA VAL A 143 15.18 -11.18 10.27
C VAL A 143 14.17 -10.38 11.08
N ILE A 144 12.98 -10.93 11.28
CA ILE A 144 11.88 -10.31 12.00
C ILE A 144 11.22 -11.33 12.94
N PRO A 145 10.76 -10.94 14.15
CA PRO A 145 9.94 -11.80 14.99
C PRO A 145 8.69 -12.29 14.26
N SER A 146 8.11 -13.39 14.73
CA SER A 146 6.86 -13.91 14.15
C SER A 146 5.76 -12.83 14.19
N SER A 147 4.76 -12.94 13.31
CA SER A 147 3.66 -11.99 13.28
C SER A 147 2.88 -11.93 14.61
N SER A 148 2.87 -13.03 15.40
CA SER A 148 2.27 -13.06 16.74
C SER A 148 3.05 -12.25 17.78
N ASP A 149 4.36 -12.10 17.61
CA ASP A 149 5.25 -11.36 18.52
C ASP A 149 5.39 -9.89 18.11
N CYS A 150 4.88 -9.52 16.94
CA CYS A 150 4.81 -8.15 16.46
C CYS A 150 3.55 -7.45 16.95
N LEU A 151 3.61 -6.13 17.12
CA LEU A 151 2.52 -5.32 17.67
C LEU A 151 1.61 -4.79 16.55
N PRO A 152 0.27 -4.81 16.72
CA PRO A 152 -0.63 -4.29 15.72
C PRO A 152 -0.46 -2.78 15.55
N ARG A 153 -0.50 -2.32 14.29
CA ARG A 153 -0.68 -0.90 13.97
C ARG A 153 -2.14 -0.54 14.23
N THR A 154 -2.38 0.43 15.09
CA THR A 154 -3.73 0.92 15.38
C THR A 154 -3.78 2.44 15.36
N GLY A 155 -4.97 3.01 15.08
CA GLY A 155 -5.21 4.44 15.15
C GLY A 155 -4.87 5.03 16.53
N ALA A 156 -5.17 4.30 17.60
CA ALA A 156 -4.85 4.71 18.96
C ALA A 156 -3.34 4.94 19.19
N LEU A 157 -2.48 4.11 18.60
CA LEU A 157 -1.03 4.24 18.69
C LEU A 157 -0.47 5.41 17.87
N GLN A 158 -1.20 5.84 16.83
CA GLN A 158 -0.79 6.93 15.95
C GLN A 158 -1.52 8.24 16.25
N GLY A 159 -2.53 8.23 17.14
CA GLY A 159 -3.33 9.41 17.48
C GLY A 159 -4.20 9.92 16.34
N ILE A 160 -4.53 9.05 15.36
CA ILE A 160 -5.40 9.34 14.22
C ILE A 160 -6.37 8.20 14.00
N GLU A 161 -7.49 8.47 13.35
CA GLU A 161 -8.42 7.45 12.90
C GLU A 161 -7.81 6.66 11.71
N LEU A 162 -7.87 5.34 11.78
CA LEU A 162 -7.37 4.45 10.74
C LEU A 162 -8.48 3.47 10.32
N SER A 163 -9.44 3.89 9.48
CA SER A 163 -10.48 2.96 8.99
C SER A 163 -9.89 1.76 8.26
N ILE A 164 -8.74 1.95 7.60
CA ILE A 164 -8.00 0.89 6.88
C ILE A 164 -7.56 -0.28 7.79
N GLU A 165 -7.42 -0.08 9.12
CA GLU A 165 -7.01 -1.16 10.04
C GLU A 165 -8.04 -2.28 10.15
N GLU A 166 -9.29 -2.02 9.77
CA GLU A 166 -10.34 -3.04 9.71
C GLU A 166 -10.25 -3.91 8.45
N GLN A 167 -9.55 -3.45 7.43
CA GLN A 167 -9.39 -4.12 6.15
C GLN A 167 -8.03 -4.83 6.03
N VAL A 168 -7.01 -4.22 6.59
CA VAL A 168 -5.62 -4.68 6.49
C VAL A 168 -4.98 -4.74 7.86
N GLU A 169 -4.59 -5.93 8.28
CA GLU A 169 -3.82 -6.13 9.52
C GLU A 169 -2.34 -5.86 9.24
N VAL A 170 -1.80 -4.80 9.85
CA VAL A 170 -0.36 -4.51 9.85
C VAL A 170 0.18 -4.76 11.26
N ARG A 171 1.24 -5.57 11.38
CA ARG A 171 1.94 -5.84 12.62
C ARG A 171 3.39 -5.40 12.53
N LEU A 172 3.77 -4.45 13.36
CA LEU A 172 5.09 -3.82 13.33
C LEU A 172 6.04 -4.48 14.31
N HIS A 173 7.30 -4.53 13.93
CA HIS A 173 8.38 -4.95 14.82
C HIS A 173 8.31 -4.15 16.14
N PRO A 174 8.41 -4.77 17.33
CA PRO A 174 8.24 -4.08 18.62
C PRO A 174 9.13 -2.84 18.79
N GLN A 175 10.33 -2.86 18.22
CA GLN A 175 11.23 -1.71 18.25
C GLN A 175 10.72 -0.48 17.48
N PHE A 176 9.71 -0.61 16.62
CA PHE A 176 9.11 0.56 15.96
C PHE A 176 8.52 1.55 16.95
N PHE A 177 7.98 1.07 18.05
CA PHE A 177 7.31 1.89 19.09
C PHE A 177 8.29 2.46 20.13
N VAL A 178 9.56 2.06 20.08
CA VAL A 178 10.61 2.61 20.93
C VAL A 178 11.29 3.76 20.18
N SER A 179 10.98 5.00 20.59
CA SER A 179 11.59 6.18 19.97
C SER A 179 13.08 6.24 20.31
N ASP A 180 13.93 6.19 19.29
CA ASP A 180 15.38 6.31 19.42
C ASP A 180 15.93 7.20 18.29
N LYS A 181 16.47 8.36 18.68
CA LYS A 181 17.07 9.33 17.75
C LYS A 181 18.28 8.78 16.99
N LEU A 182 18.94 7.76 17.51
CA LEU A 182 20.07 7.07 16.85
C LEU A 182 19.62 5.94 15.95
N ALA A 183 18.35 5.50 16.06
CA ALA A 183 17.81 4.45 15.21
C ALA A 183 17.75 4.85 13.73
N THR A 184 17.78 3.86 12.87
CA THR A 184 17.39 4.01 11.45
C THR A 184 15.92 4.37 11.36
N ALA A 185 15.59 5.28 10.44
CA ALA A 185 14.20 5.56 10.09
C ALA A 185 13.66 4.38 9.25
N GLU A 186 13.07 3.39 9.95
CA GLU A 186 12.64 2.13 9.36
C GLU A 186 11.27 1.70 9.91
N SER A 187 10.40 1.26 9.04
CA SER A 187 9.16 0.55 9.34
C SER A 187 9.30 -0.88 8.83
N LEU A 188 9.28 -1.86 9.76
CA LEU A 188 9.45 -3.27 9.49
C LEU A 188 8.29 -4.03 10.13
N GLY A 189 7.67 -4.95 9.39
CA GLY A 189 6.50 -5.66 9.90
C GLY A 189 5.90 -6.65 8.93
N TRP A 190 4.71 -7.10 9.29
CA TRP A 190 3.88 -8.04 8.56
C TRP A 190 2.60 -7.36 8.12
N VAL A 191 2.07 -7.76 6.96
CA VAL A 191 0.79 -7.29 6.45
C VAL A 191 -0.02 -8.42 5.83
N ARG A 192 -1.34 -8.39 6.02
CA ARG A 192 -2.32 -9.25 5.34
C ARG A 192 -3.69 -8.60 5.32
N PHE A 193 -4.61 -9.11 4.52
CA PHE A 193 -6.02 -8.75 4.62
C PHE A 193 -6.68 -9.36 5.85
N CYS A 194 -7.55 -8.60 6.52
CA CYS A 194 -8.29 -9.07 7.70
C CYS A 194 -9.32 -10.15 7.35
N ASP A 195 -9.85 -10.15 6.12
CA ASP A 195 -10.85 -11.10 5.64
C ASP A 195 -10.24 -12.42 5.11
N GLY A 196 -8.93 -12.59 5.25
CA GLY A 196 -8.21 -13.77 4.80
C GLY A 196 -8.05 -13.89 3.28
N ARG A 197 -8.31 -12.82 2.51
CA ARG A 197 -8.01 -12.76 1.09
C ARG A 197 -6.51 -13.00 0.86
N ALA A 198 -6.17 -13.93 -0.03
CA ALA A 198 -4.78 -14.12 -0.42
C ALA A 198 -4.23 -12.88 -1.15
N PRO A 199 -2.96 -12.49 -0.94
CA PRO A 199 -2.35 -11.41 -1.69
C PRO A 199 -2.21 -11.79 -3.16
N ASP A 200 -2.30 -10.80 -4.04
CA ASP A 200 -2.02 -10.86 -5.47
C ASP A 200 -1.17 -9.64 -5.88
N THR A 201 -0.88 -9.47 -7.16
CA THR A 201 -0.09 -8.33 -7.66
C THR A 201 -0.73 -6.99 -7.34
N ARG A 202 -2.08 -6.89 -7.32
CA ARG A 202 -2.82 -5.69 -6.94
C ARG A 202 -2.75 -5.42 -5.43
N ALA A 203 -2.76 -6.47 -4.59
CA ALA A 203 -2.52 -6.33 -3.16
C ALA A 203 -1.13 -5.78 -2.85
N LEU A 204 -0.09 -6.16 -3.62
CA LEU A 204 1.26 -5.63 -3.44
C LEU A 204 1.33 -4.10 -3.68
N ILE A 205 0.50 -3.57 -4.58
CA ILE A 205 0.37 -2.12 -4.79
C ILE A 205 -0.16 -1.44 -3.52
N LEU A 206 -1.24 -1.96 -2.93
CA LEU A 206 -1.77 -1.49 -1.66
C LEU A 206 -0.73 -1.62 -0.53
N PHE A 207 -0.11 -2.80 -0.39
CA PHE A 207 0.82 -3.10 0.71
C PHE A 207 2.11 -2.27 0.64
N SER A 208 2.45 -1.73 -0.52
CA SER A 208 3.57 -0.79 -0.68
C SER A 208 3.33 0.58 -0.05
N ASP A 209 2.09 0.89 0.39
CA ASP A 209 1.71 2.20 0.94
C ASP A 209 0.86 2.11 2.23
N VAL A 210 0.76 0.92 2.86
CA VAL A 210 -0.04 0.77 4.10
C VAL A 210 0.78 0.83 5.38
N PHE A 211 2.10 0.79 5.31
CA PHE A 211 2.94 0.89 6.49
C PHE A 211 3.00 2.34 6.98
N PRO A 212 3.17 2.57 8.30
CA PRO A 212 3.40 3.93 8.77
C PRO A 212 4.71 4.47 8.20
N PRO A 213 4.80 5.78 7.95
CA PRO A 213 6.03 6.40 7.45
C PRO A 213 7.24 6.03 8.30
N SER A 214 8.31 5.56 7.69
CA SER A 214 9.49 5.06 8.37
C SER A 214 10.18 6.10 9.30
N PRO A 215 10.10 7.43 9.06
CA PRO A 215 10.63 8.44 9.98
C PRO A 215 9.97 8.44 11.36
N PHE A 216 8.74 7.89 11.50
CA PHE A 216 8.05 7.86 12.79
C PHE A 216 8.82 7.10 13.86
N LYS A 217 9.57 6.07 13.50
CA LYS A 217 10.45 5.36 14.41
C LYS A 217 11.52 6.27 15.04
N LYS A 218 12.05 7.19 14.27
CA LYS A 218 13.14 8.08 14.69
C LYS A 218 12.65 9.34 15.37
N PHE A 219 11.57 9.93 14.89
CA PHE A 219 11.10 11.26 15.27
C PHE A 219 9.78 11.23 16.04
N GLY A 220 9.19 10.05 16.24
CA GLY A 220 7.82 9.90 16.74
C GLY A 220 6.79 10.21 15.63
N VAL A 221 5.52 10.25 15.99
CA VAL A 221 4.44 10.59 15.06
C VAL A 221 4.53 12.05 14.66
N LEU A 222 4.81 12.31 13.39
CA LEU A 222 5.04 13.64 12.83
C LEU A 222 3.79 14.28 12.21
N GLY A 223 2.63 13.60 12.30
CA GLY A 223 1.40 14.02 11.65
C GLY A 223 1.28 13.46 10.23
N TRP A 224 0.69 14.24 9.33
CA TRP A 224 0.48 13.84 7.94
C TRP A 224 1.78 13.89 7.14
N VAL A 225 2.08 12.81 6.42
CA VAL A 225 3.23 12.70 5.52
C VAL A 225 2.71 12.39 4.12
N PRO A 226 2.34 13.41 3.32
CA PRO A 226 1.81 13.20 1.99
C PRO A 226 2.86 12.63 1.05
N THR A 227 2.47 11.59 0.30
CA THR A 227 3.23 11.07 -0.85
C THR A 227 3.02 11.98 -2.04
N ILE A 228 4.11 12.43 -2.67
CA ILE A 228 4.08 13.19 -3.93
C ILE A 228 4.21 12.28 -5.12
N GLU A 229 5.13 11.30 -5.03
CA GLU A 229 5.41 10.34 -6.09
C GLU A 229 5.70 8.99 -5.45
N ILE A 230 5.16 7.93 -6.05
CA ILE A 230 5.52 6.56 -5.72
C ILE A 230 5.74 5.76 -7.00
N SER A 231 6.79 4.95 -6.99
CA SER A 231 7.05 3.94 -8.03
C SER A 231 7.13 2.57 -7.38
N ILE A 232 6.34 1.62 -7.87
CA ILE A 232 6.24 0.26 -7.37
C ILE A 232 6.57 -0.68 -8.51
N THR A 233 7.51 -1.60 -8.30
CA THR A 233 7.86 -2.67 -9.23
C THR A 233 7.39 -4.00 -8.64
N ILE A 234 6.59 -4.74 -9.40
CA ILE A 234 6.16 -6.09 -9.06
C ILE A 234 7.15 -7.07 -9.70
N ILE A 235 7.72 -7.95 -8.88
CA ILE A 235 8.79 -8.86 -9.27
C ILE A 235 8.24 -10.26 -9.51
N LYS A 236 7.39 -10.74 -8.59
CA LYS A 236 6.79 -12.08 -8.63
C LYS A 236 5.34 -12.04 -8.13
N LYS A 237 4.52 -13.01 -8.51
CA LYS A 237 3.22 -13.26 -7.88
C LYS A 237 3.45 -13.78 -6.46
N PRO A 238 2.82 -13.19 -5.44
CA PRO A 238 3.08 -13.59 -4.07
C PRO A 238 2.44 -14.93 -3.72
N ALA A 239 3.12 -15.73 -2.89
CA ALA A 239 2.54 -16.89 -2.23
C ALA A 239 1.45 -16.43 -1.22
N PRO A 240 0.40 -17.27 -0.97
CA PRO A 240 -0.62 -16.97 0.03
C PRO A 240 -0.05 -16.81 1.44
N GLY A 241 -0.62 -15.92 2.24
CA GLY A 241 -0.23 -15.73 3.65
C GLY A 241 0.18 -14.30 3.96
N TRP A 242 1.02 -14.16 4.99
CA TRP A 242 1.57 -12.90 5.38
C TRP A 242 2.62 -12.41 4.39
N ILE A 243 2.63 -11.11 4.17
CA ILE A 243 3.70 -10.40 3.45
C ILE A 243 4.58 -9.70 4.49
N THR A 244 5.90 -9.87 4.41
CA THR A 244 6.87 -9.07 5.17
C THR A 244 7.12 -7.77 4.43
N GLY A 245 7.04 -6.64 5.12
CA GLY A 245 7.33 -5.31 4.55
C GLY A 245 8.45 -4.62 5.31
N GLN A 246 9.43 -4.07 4.59
CA GLN A 246 10.49 -3.23 5.13
C GLN A 246 10.55 -1.93 4.35
N PHE A 247 10.38 -0.81 5.05
CA PHE A 247 10.42 0.54 4.47
C PHE A 247 11.48 1.36 5.22
N ARG A 248 12.37 1.99 4.47
CA ARG A 248 13.48 2.78 5.01
C ARG A 248 13.55 4.15 4.37
N THR A 249 13.59 5.18 5.19
CA THR A 249 13.99 6.51 4.72
C THR A 249 15.49 6.50 4.40
N VAL A 250 15.81 6.54 3.12
CA VAL A 250 17.19 6.54 2.63
C VAL A 250 17.77 7.97 2.55
N SER A 251 16.89 8.98 2.50
CA SER A 251 17.27 10.40 2.54
C SER A 251 16.14 11.24 3.12
N LEU A 252 16.48 12.16 4.00
CA LEU A 252 15.59 13.21 4.50
C LEU A 252 16.35 14.54 4.51
N SER A 253 15.89 15.50 3.72
CA SER A 253 16.50 16.84 3.63
C SER A 253 15.43 17.90 3.44
N ASN A 254 15.40 18.87 4.34
CA ASN A 254 14.45 20.00 4.28
C ASN A 254 12.99 19.55 4.06
N GLY A 255 12.55 18.57 4.85
CA GLY A 255 11.19 18.01 4.77
C GLY A 255 10.94 17.07 3.60
N ARG A 256 11.84 16.92 2.64
CA ARG A 256 11.73 15.96 1.54
C ARG A 256 12.28 14.61 1.98
N MET A 257 11.43 13.60 1.98
CA MET A 257 11.73 12.22 2.34
C MET A 257 11.80 11.36 1.08
N ILE A 258 12.88 10.58 0.96
CA ILE A 258 12.94 9.47 0.01
C ILE A 258 12.89 8.19 0.81
N GLU A 259 11.85 7.38 0.59
CA GLU A 259 11.67 6.09 1.23
C GLU A 259 11.78 4.98 0.19
N SER A 260 12.49 3.89 0.52
CA SER A 260 12.56 2.66 -0.26
C SER A 260 11.85 1.57 0.51
N GLY A 261 11.02 0.79 -0.21
CA GLY A 261 10.28 -0.34 0.33
C GLY A 261 10.63 -1.65 -0.37
N SER A 262 10.54 -2.75 0.37
CA SER A 262 10.66 -4.11 -0.15
C SER A 262 9.60 -4.99 0.52
N LEU A 263 8.97 -5.85 -0.28
CA LEU A 263 7.95 -6.80 0.17
C LEU A 263 8.39 -8.23 -0.17
N TRP A 264 8.30 -9.12 0.83
CA TRP A 264 8.56 -10.55 0.67
C TRP A 264 7.31 -11.34 1.04
N ASP A 265 7.06 -12.39 0.31
CA ASP A 265 5.93 -13.29 0.57
C ASP A 265 6.22 -14.30 1.70
N SER A 266 5.24 -15.16 1.99
CA SER A 266 5.35 -16.18 3.04
C SER A 266 6.40 -17.26 2.76
N ALA A 267 6.88 -17.38 1.53
CA ALA A 267 7.98 -18.26 1.13
C ALA A 267 9.35 -17.54 1.21
N GLY A 268 9.38 -16.27 1.62
CA GLY A 268 10.60 -15.46 1.69
C GLY A 268 11.09 -14.94 0.34
N GLN A 269 10.26 -15.02 -0.71
CA GLN A 269 10.61 -14.51 -2.03
C GLN A 269 10.34 -12.99 -2.08
N LEU A 270 11.29 -12.24 -2.65
CA LEU A 270 11.07 -10.82 -2.93
C LEU A 270 10.01 -10.67 -4.03
N VAL A 271 8.88 -10.05 -3.71
CA VAL A 271 7.71 -9.94 -4.62
C VAL A 271 7.45 -8.54 -5.13
N ALA A 272 7.88 -7.51 -4.39
CA ALA A 272 7.79 -6.12 -4.86
C ALA A 272 8.83 -5.22 -4.23
N LYS A 273 9.16 -4.14 -4.95
CA LYS A 273 9.96 -3.01 -4.44
C LYS A 273 9.25 -1.71 -4.73
N SER A 274 9.41 -0.75 -3.81
CA SER A 274 8.87 0.59 -3.99
C SER A 274 9.93 1.66 -3.68
N ARG A 275 9.71 2.83 -4.27
CA ARG A 275 10.39 4.07 -3.91
C ARG A 275 9.36 5.19 -3.92
N GLN A 276 9.37 6.01 -2.87
CA GLN A 276 8.47 7.17 -2.83
C GLN A 276 9.21 8.44 -2.43
N LEU A 277 8.70 9.56 -2.94
CA LEU A 277 8.99 10.91 -2.49
C LEU A 277 7.82 11.39 -1.64
N GLY A 278 8.08 11.66 -0.36
CA GLY A 278 7.10 12.21 0.58
C GLY A 278 7.56 13.55 1.15
N LEU A 279 6.62 14.26 1.77
CA LEU A 279 6.91 15.48 2.53
C LEU A 279 6.64 15.27 4.00
N ILE A 280 7.58 15.68 4.83
CA ILE A 280 7.40 15.82 6.27
C ILE A 280 7.21 17.32 6.54
N MET A 281 5.95 17.70 6.83
CA MET A 281 5.59 19.07 7.16
C MET A 281 6.04 19.42 8.58
N ARG A 282 6.33 20.70 8.85
CA ARG A 282 6.50 21.16 10.22
C ARG A 282 5.16 21.15 10.93
N LYS A 283 5.17 20.93 12.26
CA LYS A 283 3.95 20.94 13.07
C LYS A 283 3.20 22.29 13.10
N ASP A 284 3.83 23.35 12.63
CA ASP A 284 3.34 24.74 12.70
C ASP A 284 2.91 25.29 11.32
N ASP A 285 2.84 24.44 10.29
CA ASP A 285 2.42 24.83 8.93
C ASP A 285 1.01 24.33 8.59
#